data_d4a42cc089c6a22967b9fe5f0284b86d
#
_entry.id   d4a42cc089c6a22967b9fe5f0284b86d
#
_cell.length_a   1.000
_cell.length_b   1.000
_cell.length_c   1.000
_cell.angle_alpha   90.00
_cell.angle_beta   90.00
_cell.angle_gamma   90.00
#
_symmetry.space_group_name_H-M   'P 1'
#
loop_
_entity.id
_entity.type
_entity.pdbx_description
1 polymer ?
#
loop_
_entity_poly.entity_id
_entity_poly.type
_entity_poly.pdbx_seq_one_letter_code
_entity_poly.pdbx_strand_id
1 'polypeptide(L)'
;MNVEHNVISRKSASKRAWEVLKEKGFLHLIRTSVNWFFLSFRLSLFKLVDSEPEFILGNRSYKYFYHPYNETWKNERTVEIPIVYEFVREYRGKEILEVGNTMSHYFVVNHDVLDKYERDVDVINEDIVDFNPSRKYDLIVSVSTLEHVGWNETPKDPYKVLKALQSMEKLLAIGGKAVVTFGIGQNPVLDQLLRENKLRFTELRCLKRISRSNKWREVSWPEIAHAEYDRPFPKSNGLVVGIVKK
;
A
#
# COMPACT_ATOMS: atom_id res chain seq x y z
N MET A 1 -14.19 8.04 -33.63
CA MET A 1 -15.22 7.92 -32.58
C MET A 1 -14.50 8.22 -31.28
N ASN A 2 -14.58 9.48 -30.83
CA ASN A 2 -13.85 9.95 -29.64
C ASN A 2 -14.51 9.36 -28.40
N VAL A 3 -13.79 8.51 -27.69
CA VAL A 3 -14.14 8.09 -26.34
C VAL A 3 -13.64 9.19 -25.41
N GLU A 4 -14.54 10.07 -25.00
CA GLU A 4 -14.29 11.02 -23.92
C GLU A 4 -13.99 10.21 -22.67
N HIS A 5 -12.73 10.24 -22.22
CA HIS A 5 -12.38 9.84 -20.88
C HIS A 5 -13.04 10.81 -19.90
N ASN A 6 -14.19 10.43 -19.37
CA ASN A 6 -14.77 11.08 -18.21
C ASN A 6 -13.76 10.98 -17.04
N VAL A 7 -13.03 12.07 -16.84
CA VAL A 7 -12.26 12.30 -15.62
C VAL A 7 -13.28 12.51 -14.51
N ILE A 8 -13.66 11.42 -13.84
CA ILE A 8 -14.52 11.51 -12.65
C ILE A 8 -13.64 12.11 -11.54
N SER A 9 -13.84 13.41 -11.33
CA SER A 9 -13.19 14.17 -10.26
C SER A 9 -13.55 13.56 -8.91
N ARG A 10 -12.56 13.03 -8.18
CA ARG A 10 -12.75 12.64 -6.78
C ARG A 10 -13.39 13.78 -6.00
N LYS A 11 -14.36 13.44 -5.17
CA LYS A 11 -15.09 14.37 -4.31
C LYS A 11 -14.13 15.33 -3.61
N SER A 12 -14.33 16.63 -3.80
CA SER A 12 -13.54 17.66 -3.12
C SER A 12 -13.65 17.48 -1.59
N ALA A 13 -12.65 17.96 -0.84
CA ALA A 13 -12.64 17.88 0.63
C ALA A 13 -13.95 18.43 1.25
N SER A 14 -14.56 19.44 0.61
CA SER A 14 -15.85 20.00 1.01
C SER A 14 -17.02 19.04 0.80
N LYS A 15 -17.03 18.25 -0.28
CA LYS A 15 -18.06 17.22 -0.48
C LYS A 15 -17.94 16.09 0.53
N ARG A 16 -16.73 15.63 0.83
CA ARG A 16 -16.50 14.62 1.89
C ARG A 16 -16.92 15.14 3.27
N ALA A 17 -16.56 16.37 3.61
CA ALA A 17 -16.99 16.98 4.86
C ALA A 17 -18.50 17.08 4.97
N TRP A 18 -19.20 17.40 3.87
CA TRP A 18 -20.65 17.48 3.81
C TRP A 18 -21.33 16.11 3.97
N GLU A 19 -20.77 15.05 3.39
CA GLU A 19 -21.27 13.68 3.56
C GLU A 19 -21.07 13.19 4.99
N VAL A 20 -19.90 13.40 5.59
CA VAL A 20 -19.63 13.09 6.99
C VAL A 20 -20.59 13.86 7.92
N LEU A 21 -20.87 15.12 7.59
CA LEU A 21 -21.84 15.91 8.35
C LEU A 21 -23.26 15.33 8.28
N LYS A 22 -23.69 14.88 7.09
CA LYS A 22 -25.01 14.26 6.89
C LYS A 22 -25.13 12.89 7.54
N GLU A 23 -24.11 12.05 7.42
CA GLU A 23 -24.16 10.67 7.89
C GLU A 23 -23.83 10.51 9.37
N LYS A 24 -22.87 11.28 9.89
CA LYS A 24 -22.31 11.10 11.23
C LYS A 24 -22.54 12.30 12.16
N GLY A 25 -23.10 13.40 11.64
CA GLY A 25 -23.46 14.58 12.40
C GLY A 25 -22.32 15.55 12.73
N PHE A 26 -22.71 16.76 13.18
CA PHE A 26 -21.79 17.88 13.42
C PHE A 26 -20.73 17.61 14.49
N LEU A 27 -21.09 16.93 15.56
CA LEU A 27 -20.16 16.62 16.65
C LEU A 27 -19.04 15.66 16.17
N HIS A 28 -19.35 14.72 15.28
CA HIS A 28 -18.37 13.84 14.69
C HIS A 28 -17.40 14.61 13.79
N LEU A 29 -17.90 15.57 13.01
CA LEU A 29 -17.06 16.43 12.17
C LEU A 29 -16.09 17.26 13.02
N ILE A 30 -16.56 17.89 14.11
CA ILE A 30 -15.70 18.64 15.03
C ILE A 30 -14.63 17.71 15.62
N ARG A 31 -15.03 16.57 16.16
CA ARG A 31 -14.08 15.60 16.76
C ARG A 31 -13.00 15.16 15.77
N THR A 32 -13.39 14.89 14.54
CA THR A 32 -12.46 14.51 13.47
C THR A 32 -11.50 15.65 13.14
N SER A 33 -12.00 16.88 13.01
CA SER A 33 -11.17 18.06 12.71
C SER A 33 -10.19 18.37 13.85
N VAL A 34 -10.62 18.29 15.11
CA VAL A 34 -9.75 18.46 16.28
C VAL A 34 -8.67 17.38 16.33
N ASN A 35 -9.05 16.12 16.09
CA ASN A 35 -8.07 15.03 16.03
C ASN A 35 -7.03 15.24 14.91
N TRP A 36 -7.46 15.66 13.72
CA TRP A 36 -6.56 16.01 12.60
C TRP A 36 -5.61 17.15 12.98
N PHE A 37 -6.08 18.17 13.69
CA PHE A 37 -5.24 19.25 14.16
C PHE A 37 -4.14 18.74 15.12
N PHE A 38 -4.52 17.94 16.12
CA PHE A 38 -3.55 17.35 17.04
C PHE A 38 -2.55 16.42 16.34
N LEU A 39 -3.00 15.59 15.40
CA LEU A 39 -2.11 14.72 14.62
C LEU A 39 -1.13 15.53 13.76
N SER A 40 -1.62 16.60 13.11
CA SER A 40 -0.78 17.48 12.30
C SER A 40 0.25 18.22 13.15
N PHE A 41 -0.13 18.66 14.34
CA PHE A 41 0.79 19.28 15.31
C PHE A 41 1.88 18.28 15.76
N ARG A 42 1.49 17.06 16.15
CA ARG A 42 2.45 16.00 16.52
C ARG A 42 3.40 15.67 15.37
N LEU A 43 2.89 15.63 14.14
CA LEU A 43 3.72 15.42 12.96
C LEU A 43 4.72 16.55 12.77
N SER A 44 4.31 17.79 12.98
CA SER A 44 5.22 18.96 12.87
C SER A 44 6.35 18.88 13.89
N LEU A 45 6.03 18.50 15.14
CA LEU A 45 7.04 18.28 16.17
C LEU A 45 7.99 17.13 15.81
N PHE A 46 7.45 16.03 15.28
CA PHE A 46 8.26 14.89 14.84
C PHE A 46 9.25 15.30 13.74
N LYS A 47 8.80 16.05 12.74
CA LYS A 47 9.65 16.54 11.64
C LYS A 47 10.78 17.47 12.11
N LEU A 48 10.58 18.22 13.18
CA LEU A 48 11.61 19.10 13.75
C LEU A 48 12.78 18.34 14.39
N VAL A 49 12.51 17.13 14.91
CA VAL A 49 13.52 16.29 15.57
C VAL A 49 14.05 15.17 14.67
N ASP A 50 13.51 15.02 13.47
CA ASP A 50 13.95 14.00 12.53
C ASP A 50 15.23 14.40 11.82
N SER A 51 16.34 13.78 12.22
CA SER A 51 17.67 14.05 11.66
C SER A 51 17.97 13.26 10.38
N GLU A 52 17.20 12.21 10.07
CA GLU A 52 17.43 11.33 8.92
C GLU A 52 16.16 11.26 8.07
N PRO A 53 15.96 12.23 7.16
CA PRO A 53 14.71 12.32 6.40
C PRO A 53 14.61 11.33 5.23
N GLU A 54 15.66 10.53 4.97
CA GLU A 54 15.77 9.65 3.80
C GLU A 54 16.21 8.23 4.17
N PHE A 55 15.85 7.28 3.32
CA PHE A 55 16.34 5.91 3.34
C PHE A 55 16.73 5.47 1.92
N ILE A 56 17.58 4.45 1.83
CA ILE A 56 18.06 3.91 0.56
C ILE A 56 17.40 2.56 0.29
N LEU A 57 16.96 2.34 -0.95
CA LEU A 57 16.54 1.04 -1.46
C LEU A 57 17.13 0.85 -2.86
N GLY A 58 18.01 -0.13 -3.01
CA GLY A 58 18.81 -0.29 -4.22
C GLY A 58 19.73 0.90 -4.43
N ASN A 59 19.65 1.49 -5.61
CA ASN A 59 20.45 2.66 -5.99
C ASN A 59 19.69 3.98 -5.85
N ARG A 60 18.54 3.99 -5.15
CA ARG A 60 17.68 5.16 -5.02
C ARG A 60 17.57 5.61 -3.57
N SER A 61 17.63 6.91 -3.35
CA SER A 61 17.25 7.54 -2.08
C SER A 61 15.79 7.94 -2.13
N TYR A 62 15.07 7.67 -1.05
CA TYR A 62 13.67 8.00 -0.86
C TYR A 62 13.51 8.82 0.41
N LYS A 63 12.69 9.88 0.34
CA LYS A 63 12.27 10.59 1.54
C LYS A 63 11.22 9.80 2.29
N TYR A 64 11.33 9.75 3.61
CA TYR A 64 10.27 9.19 4.44
C TYR A 64 8.97 9.94 4.23
N PHE A 65 7.87 9.18 4.07
CA PHE A 65 6.55 9.75 3.86
C PHE A 65 5.83 9.93 5.19
N TYR A 66 5.63 11.18 5.59
CA TYR A 66 4.98 11.54 6.86
C TYR A 66 3.62 12.18 6.59
N HIS A 67 2.56 11.48 6.99
CA HIS A 67 1.18 11.90 6.80
C HIS A 67 0.33 11.64 8.06
N PRO A 68 -0.61 12.55 8.44
CA PRO A 68 -1.47 12.36 9.62
C PRO A 68 -2.39 11.15 9.52
N TYR A 69 -2.93 10.88 8.32
CA TYR A 69 -3.70 9.67 8.09
C TYR A 69 -2.86 8.44 8.38
N ASN A 70 -3.39 7.53 9.20
CA ASN A 70 -2.70 6.33 9.67
C ASN A 70 -1.36 6.58 10.38
N GLU A 71 -1.05 7.82 10.80
CA GLU A 71 0.20 8.19 11.50
C GLU A 71 1.44 7.54 10.88
N THR A 72 1.67 7.74 9.58
CA THR A 72 2.68 7.00 8.81
C THR A 72 4.09 7.04 9.40
N TRP A 73 4.43 8.06 10.20
CA TRP A 73 5.73 8.15 10.91
C TRP A 73 5.91 7.08 12.00
N LYS A 74 4.89 6.23 12.27
CA LYS A 74 4.94 5.17 13.28
C LYS A 74 4.94 3.76 12.68
N ASN A 75 4.68 3.61 11.38
CA ASN A 75 4.50 2.32 10.73
C ASN A 75 5.22 2.23 9.37
N GLU A 76 5.09 1.12 8.70
CA GLU A 76 5.71 0.77 7.42
C GLU A 76 5.28 1.66 6.26
N ARG A 77 4.10 2.31 6.33
CA ARG A 77 3.64 3.24 5.29
C ARG A 77 4.63 4.36 5.02
N THR A 78 5.48 4.70 6.00
CA THR A 78 6.52 5.72 5.86
C THR A 78 7.51 5.40 4.74
N VAL A 79 7.74 4.12 4.44
CA VAL A 79 8.65 3.65 3.39
C VAL A 79 7.90 3.07 2.18
N GLU A 80 6.79 2.39 2.39
CA GLU A 80 6.00 1.79 1.31
C GLU A 80 5.46 2.84 0.33
N ILE A 81 4.85 3.88 0.88
CA ILE A 81 4.20 4.92 0.08
C ILE A 81 5.17 5.59 -0.89
N PRO A 82 6.35 6.11 -0.48
CA PRO A 82 7.26 6.75 -1.43
C PRO A 82 7.83 5.76 -2.45
N ILE A 83 8.07 4.49 -2.08
CA ILE A 83 8.53 3.47 -3.02
C ILE A 83 7.49 3.25 -4.11
N VAL A 84 6.25 2.94 -3.74
CA VAL A 84 5.18 2.63 -4.71
C VAL A 84 4.79 3.87 -5.52
N TYR A 85 4.76 5.05 -4.89
CA TYR A 85 4.46 6.30 -5.58
C TYR A 85 5.43 6.60 -6.73
N GLU A 86 6.73 6.29 -6.57
CA GLU A 86 7.72 6.45 -7.66
C GLU A 86 7.35 5.58 -8.88
N PHE A 87 6.95 4.33 -8.66
CA PHE A 87 6.49 3.47 -9.76
C PHE A 87 5.23 4.03 -10.43
N VAL A 88 4.24 4.46 -9.64
CA VAL A 88 3.02 5.08 -10.18
C VAL A 88 3.36 6.34 -10.99
N ARG A 89 4.32 7.15 -10.53
CA ARG A 89 4.79 8.35 -11.23
C ARG A 89 5.49 8.01 -12.54
N GLU A 90 6.36 6.99 -12.55
CA GLU A 90 7.06 6.52 -13.75
C GLU A 90 6.10 6.00 -14.84
N TYR A 91 4.97 5.44 -14.41
CA TYR A 91 3.93 4.89 -15.30
C TYR A 91 2.77 5.85 -15.58
N ARG A 92 2.94 7.15 -15.31
CA ARG A 92 1.89 8.15 -15.57
C ARG A 92 1.47 8.11 -17.04
N GLY A 93 0.16 8.04 -17.28
CA GLY A 93 -0.43 7.94 -18.62
C GLY A 93 -0.42 6.53 -19.23
N LYS A 94 -0.06 5.52 -18.44
CA LYS A 94 -0.18 4.10 -18.74
C LYS A 94 -1.37 3.49 -18.00
N GLU A 95 -1.71 2.25 -18.35
CA GLU A 95 -2.73 1.47 -17.65
C GLU A 95 -2.19 0.99 -16.30
N ILE A 96 -2.75 1.48 -15.21
CA ILE A 96 -2.32 1.14 -13.84
C ILE A 96 -3.50 0.57 -13.07
N LEU A 97 -3.26 -0.51 -12.32
CA LEU A 97 -4.18 -1.09 -11.35
C LEU A 97 -3.56 -1.03 -9.95
N GLU A 98 -4.29 -0.51 -9.00
CA GLU A 98 -3.99 -0.63 -7.57
C GLU A 98 -4.87 -1.75 -6.98
N VAL A 99 -4.24 -2.73 -6.33
CA VAL A 99 -4.92 -3.81 -5.60
C VAL A 99 -4.84 -3.53 -4.10
N GLY A 100 -5.98 -3.25 -3.50
CA GLY A 100 -6.11 -2.66 -2.19
C GLY A 100 -6.11 -1.13 -2.26
N ASN A 101 -7.13 -0.46 -1.71
CA ASN A 101 -7.29 0.99 -1.79
C ASN A 101 -6.41 1.73 -0.77
N THR A 102 -5.10 1.79 -1.00
CA THR A 102 -4.15 2.44 -0.08
C THR A 102 -3.72 3.83 -0.53
N MET A 103 -3.29 3.98 -1.80
CA MET A 103 -2.74 5.24 -2.31
C MET A 103 -3.77 6.36 -2.33
N SER A 104 -5.02 6.01 -2.55
CA SER A 104 -6.13 6.95 -2.60
C SER A 104 -6.35 7.73 -1.29
N HIS A 105 -5.91 7.20 -0.16
CA HIS A 105 -5.99 7.88 1.14
C HIS A 105 -4.97 9.02 1.27
N TYR A 106 -3.93 9.01 0.43
CA TYR A 106 -2.82 9.97 0.49
C TYR A 106 -2.80 10.92 -0.70
N PHE A 107 -3.21 10.43 -1.88
CA PHE A 107 -3.12 11.17 -3.14
C PHE A 107 -4.44 11.16 -3.91
N VAL A 108 -4.57 12.09 -4.84
CA VAL A 108 -5.56 11.97 -5.92
C VAL A 108 -4.98 10.97 -6.92
N VAL A 109 -5.62 9.82 -7.06
CA VAL A 109 -5.22 8.79 -8.02
C VAL A 109 -6.11 8.86 -9.28
N ASN A 110 -5.48 8.64 -10.44
CA ASN A 110 -6.14 8.63 -11.75
C ASN A 110 -5.95 7.26 -12.44
N HIS A 111 -6.01 6.19 -11.66
CA HIS A 111 -5.86 4.83 -12.12
C HIS A 111 -6.96 3.96 -11.50
N ASP A 112 -7.11 2.75 -12.01
CA ASP A 112 -8.06 1.79 -11.44
C ASP A 112 -7.65 1.38 -10.04
N VAL A 113 -8.64 1.31 -9.14
CA VAL A 113 -8.48 0.81 -7.79
C VAL A 113 -9.42 -0.38 -7.60
N LEU A 114 -8.85 -1.53 -7.26
CA LEU A 114 -9.57 -2.75 -6.96
C LEU A 114 -9.46 -3.05 -5.46
N ASP A 115 -10.59 -3.04 -4.76
CA ASP A 115 -10.64 -3.44 -3.36
C ASP A 115 -11.91 -4.25 -3.09
N LYS A 116 -11.75 -5.42 -2.48
CA LYS A 116 -12.85 -6.34 -2.21
C LYS A 116 -13.85 -5.77 -1.20
N TYR A 117 -13.40 -4.98 -0.24
CA TYR A 117 -14.17 -4.59 0.94
C TYR A 117 -14.44 -3.10 1.04
N GLU A 118 -13.47 -2.28 0.69
CA GLU A 118 -13.61 -0.84 0.77
C GLU A 118 -14.49 -0.32 -0.36
N ARG A 119 -15.60 0.32 0.00
CA ARG A 119 -16.57 0.86 -0.96
C ARG A 119 -16.38 2.37 -1.08
N ASP A 120 -16.01 2.83 -2.25
CA ASP A 120 -16.01 4.24 -2.65
C ASP A 120 -16.42 4.34 -4.12
N VAL A 121 -16.74 5.55 -4.58
CA VAL A 121 -17.31 5.81 -5.93
C VAL A 121 -16.39 5.32 -7.05
N ASP A 122 -15.08 5.42 -6.84
CA ASP A 122 -14.07 5.09 -7.85
C ASP A 122 -13.33 3.78 -7.56
N VAL A 123 -13.91 2.91 -6.71
CA VAL A 123 -13.33 1.61 -6.35
C VAL A 123 -14.13 0.49 -6.99
N ILE A 124 -13.41 -0.40 -7.71
CA ILE A 124 -13.95 -1.64 -8.25
C ILE A 124 -14.03 -2.65 -7.10
N ASN A 125 -15.26 -3.02 -6.70
CA ASN A 125 -15.45 -3.92 -5.57
C ASN A 125 -15.51 -5.38 -6.03
N GLU A 126 -14.36 -5.93 -6.38
CA GLU A 126 -14.19 -7.33 -6.75
C GLU A 126 -12.97 -7.95 -6.05
N ASP A 127 -12.94 -9.26 -5.98
CA ASP A 127 -11.78 -9.99 -5.52
C ASP A 127 -10.74 -10.09 -6.65
N ILE A 128 -9.48 -9.84 -6.36
CA ILE A 128 -8.39 -9.93 -7.35
C ILE A 128 -8.31 -11.31 -8.02
N VAL A 129 -8.74 -12.37 -7.33
CA VAL A 129 -8.72 -13.74 -7.87
C VAL A 129 -9.79 -13.93 -8.94
N ASP A 130 -10.90 -13.22 -8.84
CA ASP A 130 -12.06 -13.31 -9.73
C ASP A 130 -12.07 -12.17 -10.77
N PHE A 131 -11.30 -11.11 -10.55
CA PHE A 131 -11.25 -9.93 -11.40
C PHE A 131 -10.68 -10.27 -12.79
N ASN A 132 -11.50 -10.10 -13.82
CA ASN A 132 -11.16 -10.46 -15.20
C ASN A 132 -11.57 -9.37 -16.21
N PRO A 133 -10.91 -8.22 -16.20
CA PRO A 133 -11.19 -7.13 -17.13
C PRO A 133 -10.75 -7.47 -18.56
N SER A 134 -11.31 -6.77 -19.54
CA SER A 134 -10.94 -6.91 -20.96
C SER A 134 -9.56 -6.31 -21.29
N ARG A 135 -9.03 -5.45 -20.43
CA ARG A 135 -7.73 -4.78 -20.60
C ARG A 135 -6.61 -5.41 -19.76
N LYS A 136 -5.37 -5.13 -20.13
CA LYS A 136 -4.15 -5.46 -19.37
C LYS A 136 -3.53 -4.20 -18.80
N TYR A 137 -2.72 -4.36 -17.78
CA TYR A 137 -2.09 -3.24 -17.07
C TYR A 137 -0.58 -3.22 -17.28
N ASP A 138 -0.04 -2.04 -17.52
CA ASP A 138 1.40 -1.82 -17.60
C ASP A 138 2.05 -1.87 -16.21
N LEU A 139 1.32 -1.43 -15.19
CA LEU A 139 1.72 -1.48 -13.80
C LEU A 139 0.57 -1.98 -12.92
N ILE A 140 0.89 -2.91 -12.03
CA ILE A 140 0.01 -3.28 -10.91
C ILE A 140 0.73 -2.94 -9.62
N VAL A 141 0.08 -2.25 -8.69
CA VAL A 141 0.64 -1.94 -7.38
C VAL A 141 -0.25 -2.51 -6.27
N SER A 142 0.38 -2.94 -5.17
CA SER A 142 -0.35 -3.40 -3.99
C SER A 142 0.46 -3.07 -2.74
N VAL A 143 -0.13 -2.32 -1.81
CA VAL A 143 0.54 -1.80 -0.62
C VAL A 143 -0.08 -2.40 0.63
N SER A 144 0.65 -3.27 1.34
CA SER A 144 0.18 -4.01 2.53
C SER A 144 -1.26 -4.52 2.38
N THR A 145 -1.47 -5.31 1.35
CA THR A 145 -2.76 -5.93 1.06
C THR A 145 -2.63 -7.45 1.00
N LEU A 146 -1.51 -7.96 0.45
CA LEU A 146 -1.31 -9.39 0.25
C LEU A 146 -1.32 -10.19 1.56
N GLU A 147 -0.85 -9.63 2.66
CA GLU A 147 -0.88 -10.27 3.97
C GLU A 147 -2.29 -10.51 4.49
N HIS A 148 -3.28 -9.82 3.95
CA HIS A 148 -4.70 -9.96 4.33
C HIS A 148 -5.47 -10.91 3.43
N VAL A 149 -5.01 -11.12 2.18
CA VAL A 149 -5.69 -11.95 1.18
C VAL A 149 -5.81 -13.40 1.67
N GLY A 150 -7.04 -13.87 1.80
CA GLY A 150 -7.38 -15.20 2.30
C GLY A 150 -7.13 -15.40 3.80
N TRP A 151 -6.26 -14.60 4.42
CA TRP A 151 -5.93 -14.71 5.85
C TRP A 151 -6.99 -14.07 6.75
N ASN A 152 -7.45 -12.87 6.40
CA ASN A 152 -8.46 -12.13 7.15
C ASN A 152 -9.88 -12.32 6.59
N GLU A 153 -10.06 -13.30 5.72
CA GLU A 153 -11.33 -13.61 5.09
C GLU A 153 -12.11 -14.71 5.83
N THR A 154 -13.41 -14.77 5.58
CA THR A 154 -14.27 -15.85 6.08
C THR A 154 -15.04 -16.47 4.91
N PRO A 155 -14.89 -17.76 4.59
CA PRO A 155 -13.93 -18.69 5.21
C PRO A 155 -12.46 -18.33 4.90
N LYS A 156 -11.53 -18.69 5.79
CA LYS A 156 -10.10 -18.51 5.54
C LYS A 156 -9.62 -19.44 4.41
N ASP A 157 -8.87 -18.86 3.45
CA ASP A 157 -8.07 -19.59 2.47
C ASP A 157 -6.62 -19.05 2.50
N PRO A 158 -5.75 -19.56 3.40
CA PRO A 158 -4.41 -19.02 3.58
C PRO A 158 -3.53 -19.08 2.33
N TYR A 159 -3.86 -19.96 1.38
CA TYR A 159 -3.13 -20.11 0.12
C TYR A 159 -3.68 -19.23 -1.01
N LYS A 160 -4.75 -18.50 -0.78
CA LYS A 160 -5.37 -17.59 -1.77
C LYS A 160 -4.40 -16.53 -2.28
N VAL A 161 -3.44 -16.12 -1.47
CA VAL A 161 -2.38 -15.18 -1.86
C VAL A 161 -1.59 -15.65 -3.09
N LEU A 162 -1.39 -16.97 -3.27
CA LEU A 162 -0.76 -17.53 -4.48
C LEU A 162 -1.61 -17.25 -5.72
N LYS A 163 -2.94 -17.47 -5.61
CA LYS A 163 -3.89 -17.19 -6.69
C LYS A 163 -3.92 -15.68 -6.98
N ALA A 164 -3.88 -14.84 -5.95
CA ALA A 164 -3.85 -13.38 -6.12
C ALA A 164 -2.62 -12.92 -6.92
N LEU A 165 -1.41 -13.40 -6.58
CA LEU A 165 -0.20 -13.08 -7.33
C LEU A 165 -0.26 -13.61 -8.78
N GLN A 166 -0.78 -14.82 -9.00
CA GLN A 166 -0.98 -15.37 -10.34
C GLN A 166 -1.99 -14.54 -11.14
N SER A 167 -3.05 -14.05 -10.52
CA SER A 167 -4.03 -13.17 -11.16
C SER A 167 -3.40 -11.84 -11.53
N MET A 168 -2.62 -11.21 -10.63
CA MET A 168 -1.86 -10.00 -10.95
C MET A 168 -0.94 -10.24 -12.16
N GLU A 169 -0.16 -11.34 -12.19
CA GLU A 169 0.72 -11.67 -13.31
C GLU A 169 -0.06 -11.86 -14.64
N LYS A 170 -1.21 -12.52 -14.60
CA LYS A 170 -2.08 -12.69 -15.78
C LYS A 170 -2.63 -11.35 -16.28
N LEU A 171 -2.92 -10.42 -15.39
CA LEU A 171 -3.44 -9.10 -15.72
C LEU A 171 -2.38 -8.15 -16.30
N LEU A 172 -1.08 -8.43 -16.11
CA LEU A 172 -0.02 -7.62 -16.70
C LEU A 172 -0.02 -7.68 -18.23
N ALA A 173 0.23 -6.54 -18.85
CA ALA A 173 0.62 -6.42 -20.25
C ALA A 173 2.02 -7.03 -20.48
N ILE A 174 2.37 -7.32 -21.73
CA ILE A 174 3.74 -7.75 -22.10
C ILE A 174 4.68 -6.58 -21.79
N GLY A 175 5.75 -6.84 -21.02
CA GLY A 175 6.68 -5.82 -20.52
C GLY A 175 6.16 -5.05 -19.29
N GLY A 176 4.96 -5.37 -18.80
CA GLY A 176 4.40 -4.82 -17.57
C GLY A 176 5.05 -5.39 -16.31
N LYS A 177 4.81 -4.73 -15.19
CA LYS A 177 5.30 -5.18 -13.88
C LYS A 177 4.24 -5.04 -12.77
N ALA A 178 4.29 -5.94 -11.78
CA ALA A 178 3.60 -5.78 -10.52
C ALA A 178 4.61 -5.44 -9.42
N VAL A 179 4.28 -4.46 -8.59
CA VAL A 179 5.06 -4.04 -7.43
C VAL A 179 4.18 -4.20 -6.20
N VAL A 180 4.59 -5.07 -5.30
CA VAL A 180 3.84 -5.38 -4.08
C VAL A 180 4.71 -5.12 -2.86
N THR A 181 4.10 -4.59 -1.82
CA THR A 181 4.74 -4.45 -0.51
C THR A 181 3.90 -5.11 0.56
N PHE A 182 4.55 -5.75 1.52
CA PHE A 182 3.89 -6.37 2.67
C PHE A 182 4.83 -6.56 3.85
N GLY A 183 4.27 -6.48 5.05
CA GLY A 183 5.01 -6.71 6.30
C GLY A 183 5.15 -8.18 6.64
N ILE A 184 6.31 -8.58 7.18
CA ILE A 184 6.56 -9.91 7.73
C ILE A 184 6.01 -10.00 9.15
N GLY A 185 5.51 -11.19 9.53
CA GLY A 185 5.00 -11.49 10.86
C GLY A 185 3.49 -11.27 11.05
N GLN A 186 2.77 -10.82 10.03
CA GLN A 186 1.32 -10.65 10.07
C GLN A 186 0.56 -11.89 9.60
N ASN A 187 1.06 -12.53 8.54
CA ASN A 187 0.47 -13.73 7.96
C ASN A 187 1.53 -14.85 7.94
N PRO A 188 1.48 -15.79 8.89
CA PRO A 188 2.49 -16.84 9.00
C PRO A 188 2.55 -17.76 7.78
N VAL A 189 1.44 -17.91 7.02
CA VAL A 189 1.42 -18.73 5.81
C VAL A 189 2.10 -17.99 4.67
N LEU A 190 1.85 -16.69 4.49
CA LEU A 190 2.56 -15.85 3.52
C LEU A 190 4.07 -15.87 3.80
N ASP A 191 4.46 -15.70 5.07
CA ASP A 191 5.86 -15.73 5.50
C ASP A 191 6.51 -17.10 5.22
N GLN A 192 5.78 -18.20 5.46
CA GLN A 192 6.25 -19.54 5.17
C GLN A 192 6.42 -19.75 3.66
N LEU A 193 5.44 -19.35 2.84
CA LEU A 193 5.52 -19.44 1.38
C LEU A 193 6.74 -18.71 0.83
N LEU A 194 7.07 -17.56 1.42
CA LEU A 194 8.25 -16.80 1.05
C LEU A 194 9.54 -17.51 1.46
N ARG A 195 9.62 -18.04 2.70
CA ARG A 195 10.77 -18.85 3.18
C ARG A 195 11.00 -20.10 2.32
N GLU A 196 9.92 -20.73 1.87
CA GLU A 196 9.96 -21.90 1.01
C GLU A 196 10.16 -21.58 -0.48
N ASN A 197 10.38 -20.31 -0.82
CA ASN A 197 10.53 -19.83 -2.21
C ASN A 197 9.36 -20.22 -3.12
N LYS A 198 8.16 -20.30 -2.55
CA LYS A 198 6.91 -20.59 -3.28
C LYS A 198 6.26 -19.33 -3.88
N LEU A 199 6.63 -18.15 -3.37
CA LEU A 199 6.28 -16.86 -3.97
C LEU A 199 7.39 -16.46 -4.94
N ARG A 200 7.05 -16.37 -6.22
CA ARG A 200 8.03 -16.05 -7.27
C ARG A 200 8.02 -14.57 -7.58
N PHE A 201 9.07 -13.88 -7.14
CA PHE A 201 9.35 -12.50 -7.54
C PHE A 201 10.54 -12.48 -8.49
N THR A 202 10.48 -11.64 -9.53
CA THR A 202 11.61 -11.37 -10.42
C THR A 202 12.70 -10.61 -9.67
N GLU A 203 12.29 -9.76 -8.73
CA GLU A 203 13.18 -9.01 -7.86
C GLU A 203 12.54 -8.95 -6.47
N LEU A 204 13.33 -9.20 -5.44
CA LEU A 204 12.94 -9.12 -4.04
C LEU A 204 13.90 -8.21 -3.30
N ARG A 205 13.36 -7.17 -2.67
CA ARG A 205 14.11 -6.30 -1.76
C ARG A 205 13.49 -6.30 -0.39
N CYS A 206 14.31 -6.11 0.60
CA CYS A 206 13.89 -6.19 1.98
C CYS A 206 14.33 -4.95 2.76
N LEU A 207 13.43 -4.43 3.57
CA LEU A 207 13.72 -3.34 4.50
C LEU A 207 13.51 -3.82 5.93
N LYS A 208 14.43 -3.47 6.81
CA LYS A 208 14.35 -3.75 8.26
C LYS A 208 14.19 -2.44 9.02
N ARG A 209 13.22 -2.42 9.92
CA ARG A 209 13.09 -1.31 10.85
C ARG A 209 14.20 -1.38 11.89
N ILE A 210 14.96 -0.30 12.05
CA ILE A 210 16.17 -0.27 12.88
C ILE A 210 16.05 0.62 14.11
N SER A 211 14.94 1.36 14.25
CA SER A 211 14.77 2.26 15.40
C SER A 211 13.31 2.45 15.81
N ARG A 212 13.12 2.91 17.06
CA ARG A 212 11.81 3.31 17.59
C ARG A 212 11.26 4.53 16.86
N SER A 213 12.13 5.40 16.34
CA SER A 213 11.75 6.55 15.50
C SER A 213 11.41 6.18 14.06
N ASN A 214 11.18 4.89 13.80
CA ASN A 214 10.70 4.35 12.52
C ASN A 214 11.69 4.57 11.36
N LYS A 215 12.99 4.41 11.63
CA LYS A 215 14.03 4.38 10.60
C LYS A 215 14.18 2.99 10.01
N TRP A 216 14.46 2.94 8.72
CA TRP A 216 14.53 1.70 7.95
C TRP A 216 15.83 1.61 7.17
N ARG A 217 16.31 0.39 6.98
CA ARG A 217 17.52 0.10 6.21
C ARG A 217 17.27 -1.10 5.30
N GLU A 218 17.77 -1.03 4.07
CA GLU A 218 17.80 -2.18 3.17
C GLU A 218 18.69 -3.29 3.76
N VAL A 219 18.21 -4.51 3.70
CA VAL A 219 18.88 -5.69 4.24
C VAL A 219 18.63 -6.89 3.33
N SER A 220 19.36 -7.98 3.57
CA SER A 220 19.12 -9.27 2.91
C SER A 220 17.86 -9.95 3.48
N TRP A 221 17.25 -10.84 2.70
CA TRP A 221 16.07 -11.61 3.11
C TRP A 221 16.26 -12.35 4.45
N PRO A 222 17.37 -13.06 4.73
CA PRO A 222 17.56 -13.75 6.00
C PRO A 222 17.46 -12.84 7.23
N GLU A 223 17.75 -11.56 7.11
CA GLU A 223 17.72 -10.63 8.24
C GLU A 223 16.29 -10.23 8.67
N ILE A 224 15.29 -10.47 7.82
CA ILE A 224 13.87 -10.21 8.13
C ILE A 224 12.99 -11.45 8.05
N ALA A 225 13.50 -12.59 7.59
CA ALA A 225 12.73 -13.83 7.37
C ALA A 225 11.96 -14.31 8.60
N HIS A 226 12.40 -13.91 9.80
CA HIS A 226 11.79 -14.21 11.09
C HIS A 226 11.40 -12.94 11.87
N ALA A 227 11.21 -11.82 11.18
CA ALA A 227 10.72 -10.61 11.82
C ALA A 227 9.31 -10.83 12.38
N GLU A 228 9.09 -10.34 13.60
CA GLU A 228 7.80 -10.41 14.26
C GLU A 228 7.06 -9.08 14.09
N TYR A 229 5.75 -9.17 13.91
CA TYR A 229 4.90 -7.99 13.96
C TYR A 229 4.79 -7.50 15.41
N ASP A 230 4.80 -6.20 15.62
CA ASP A 230 4.79 -5.53 16.92
C ASP A 230 6.04 -5.78 17.81
N ARG A 231 7.11 -6.42 17.29
CA ARG A 231 8.37 -6.67 18.01
C ARG A 231 9.58 -6.51 17.09
N PRO A 232 10.64 -5.82 17.55
CA PRO A 232 10.81 -5.11 18.83
C PRO A 232 10.09 -3.77 18.88
N PHE A 233 9.55 -3.28 17.75
CA PHE A 233 8.81 -2.03 17.65
C PHE A 233 7.37 -2.30 17.25
N PRO A 234 6.41 -1.44 17.63
CA PRO A 234 5.02 -1.56 17.19
C PRO A 234 4.89 -1.52 15.66
N LYS A 235 3.99 -2.33 15.10
CA LYS A 235 3.74 -2.53 13.67
C LYS A 235 4.83 -3.38 13.00
N SER A 236 4.99 -3.26 11.68
CA SER A 236 5.94 -4.07 10.94
C SER A 236 7.40 -3.74 11.27
N ASN A 237 8.23 -4.76 11.39
CA ASN A 237 9.66 -4.67 11.66
C ASN A 237 10.52 -5.21 10.51
N GLY A 238 9.89 -5.93 9.58
CA GLY A 238 10.45 -6.38 8.32
C GLY A 238 9.46 -6.15 7.22
N LEU A 239 9.90 -5.57 6.11
CA LEU A 239 9.09 -5.25 4.95
C LEU A 239 9.70 -5.87 3.69
N VAL A 240 8.86 -6.47 2.89
CA VAL A 240 9.20 -6.99 1.56
C VAL A 240 8.69 -6.02 0.49
N VAL A 241 9.53 -5.77 -0.50
CA VAL A 241 9.17 -5.15 -1.78
C VAL A 241 9.42 -6.18 -2.87
N GLY A 242 8.35 -6.78 -3.38
CA GLY A 242 8.39 -7.79 -4.43
C GLY A 242 8.02 -7.22 -5.79
N ILE A 243 8.78 -7.58 -6.83
CA ILE A 243 8.49 -7.18 -8.20
C ILE A 243 8.32 -8.43 -9.05
N VAL A 244 7.21 -8.50 -9.79
CA VAL A 244 6.95 -9.49 -10.84
C VAL A 244 6.99 -8.78 -12.17
N LYS A 245 7.71 -9.32 -13.14
CA LYS A 245 7.80 -8.81 -14.54
C LYS A 245 7.24 -9.87 -15.49
N LYS A 246 6.50 -9.40 -16.50
CA LYS A 246 5.94 -10.26 -17.55
C LYS A 246 6.67 -10.06 -18.88
#